data_1b22dfabbec7104dcb80fd58d8476f39
#
_entry.id   1b22dfabbec7104dcb80fd58d8476f39
#
_cell.length_a   1.000
_cell.length_b   1.000
_cell.length_c   1.000
_cell.angle_alpha   90.00
_cell.angle_beta   90.00
_cell.angle_gamma   90.00
#
_symmetry.space_group_name_H-M   'P 1'
#
loop_
_entity.id
_entity.type
_entity.pdbx_description
1 polymer ?
#
loop_
_entity_poly.entity_id
_entity_poly.type
_entity_poly.pdbx_seq_one_letter_code
_entity_poly.pdbx_strand_id
1 'polypeptide(L)'
;MAQFVTALTERRIGFLRALEAEAIHIFRETVASCERPVMLYSIGKDSATMVHLARKAFAPGPLPFPLLHVDTTFKFREMIAFRDTFCAAEQLPLLIHRNPEAVSAGINPFDHGSQTHTRVWKTEGLLQALHLHRFDAAFGGARREEEKSRAKERIFSLRSADQAWDPRRQRPELWNLYNTHLGPGETMRVFPLSNWTELDIWLYIHLEQIPVVPLYFAAPRPVVERGGALIMADDDRLPLAPGEQPTLRSVRFRTLGCYPLTGAVPSEATTTAAILEEMLDARTSERQNRLIDHDAKGSMEQKKREGYF
;
A
#
# COMPACT_ATOMS: atom_id res chain seq x y z
N MET A 1 7.27 -20.88 20.80
CA MET A 1 6.77 -19.81 19.92
C MET A 1 7.67 -19.59 18.72
N ALA A 2 8.94 -19.21 18.81
CA ALA A 2 9.85 -19.12 17.66
C ALA A 2 9.90 -20.39 16.79
N GLN A 3 9.87 -21.57 17.39
CA GLN A 3 9.81 -22.87 16.68
C GLN A 3 8.55 -23.04 15.83
N PHE A 4 7.42 -22.46 16.23
CA PHE A 4 6.16 -22.54 15.47
C PHE A 4 6.24 -21.68 14.20
N VAL A 5 6.73 -20.45 14.29
CA VAL A 5 6.93 -19.56 13.13
C VAL A 5 7.94 -20.19 12.16
N THR A 6 9.01 -20.77 12.67
CA THR A 6 10.00 -21.51 11.85
C THR A 6 9.33 -22.66 11.10
N ALA A 7 8.57 -23.53 11.79
CA ALA A 7 7.89 -24.65 11.16
C ALA A 7 6.83 -24.21 10.13
N LEU A 8 6.11 -23.11 10.39
CA LEU A 8 5.17 -22.54 9.43
C LEU A 8 5.89 -22.01 8.18
N THR A 9 7.00 -21.32 8.36
CA THR A 9 7.84 -20.79 7.27
C THR A 9 8.39 -21.94 6.43
N GLU A 10 8.94 -22.98 7.05
CA GLU A 10 9.46 -24.16 6.36
C GLU A 10 8.40 -24.87 5.51
N ARG A 11 7.17 -25.03 6.04
CA ARG A 11 6.05 -25.61 5.31
C ARG A 11 5.61 -24.76 4.11
N ARG A 12 5.73 -23.45 4.19
CA ARG A 12 5.26 -22.51 3.16
C ARG A 12 6.36 -22.02 2.23
N ILE A 13 7.65 -22.33 2.49
CA ILE A 13 8.77 -21.79 1.73
C ILE A 13 8.68 -22.08 0.22
N GLY A 14 8.24 -23.28 -0.15
CA GLY A 14 8.02 -23.64 -1.56
C GLY A 14 6.96 -22.78 -2.23
N PHE A 15 5.87 -22.50 -1.52
CA PHE A 15 4.79 -21.64 -1.99
C PHE A 15 5.23 -20.17 -2.07
N LEU A 16 5.93 -19.66 -1.05
CA LEU A 16 6.49 -18.29 -1.06
C LEU A 16 7.47 -18.10 -2.22
N ARG A 17 8.31 -19.09 -2.51
CA ARG A 17 9.22 -19.06 -3.67
C ARG A 17 8.46 -19.01 -5.00
N ALA A 18 7.33 -19.72 -5.11
CA ALA A 18 6.49 -19.66 -6.30
C ALA A 18 5.84 -18.27 -6.46
N LEU A 19 5.35 -17.67 -5.38
CA LEU A 19 4.83 -16.29 -5.38
C LEU A 19 5.92 -15.26 -5.70
N GLU A 20 7.12 -15.44 -5.17
CA GLU A 20 8.29 -14.61 -5.51
C GLU A 20 8.61 -14.69 -7.00
N ALA A 21 8.70 -15.90 -7.54
CA ALA A 21 9.01 -16.11 -8.97
C ALA A 21 7.93 -15.49 -9.88
N GLU A 22 6.64 -15.62 -9.52
CA GLU A 22 5.54 -14.98 -10.23
C GLU A 22 5.68 -13.45 -10.18
N ALA A 23 5.91 -12.86 -9.02
CA ALA A 23 6.07 -11.41 -8.87
C ALA A 23 7.28 -10.88 -9.66
N ILE A 24 8.42 -11.58 -9.63
CA ILE A 24 9.61 -11.25 -10.41
C ILE A 24 9.31 -11.31 -11.92
N HIS A 25 8.59 -12.32 -12.37
CA HIS A 25 8.16 -12.41 -13.77
C HIS A 25 7.28 -11.22 -14.16
N ILE A 26 6.30 -10.86 -13.34
CA ILE A 26 5.41 -9.71 -13.59
C ILE A 26 6.20 -8.40 -13.70
N PHE A 27 7.18 -8.16 -12.81
CA PHE A 27 8.04 -6.98 -12.90
C PHE A 27 8.81 -6.92 -14.22
N ARG A 28 9.43 -8.04 -14.61
CA ARG A 28 10.22 -8.13 -15.84
C ARG A 28 9.36 -7.99 -17.09
N GLU A 29 8.19 -8.62 -17.12
CA GLU A 29 7.23 -8.53 -18.22
C GLU A 29 6.75 -7.08 -18.43
N THR A 30 6.46 -6.38 -17.33
CA THR A 30 6.04 -4.97 -17.39
C THR A 30 7.15 -4.08 -17.97
N VAL A 31 8.38 -4.24 -17.50
CA VAL A 31 9.52 -3.42 -17.97
C VAL A 31 9.86 -3.74 -19.42
N ALA A 32 9.68 -4.99 -19.86
CA ALA A 32 9.91 -5.38 -21.25
C ALA A 32 8.85 -4.83 -22.22
N SER A 33 7.63 -4.55 -21.72
CA SER A 33 6.47 -4.23 -22.54
C SER A 33 6.01 -2.77 -22.47
N CYS A 34 6.38 -2.05 -21.40
CA CYS A 34 5.97 -0.67 -21.15
C CYS A 34 7.19 0.27 -21.24
N GLU A 35 6.95 1.47 -21.78
CA GLU A 35 8.05 2.43 -22.02
C GLU A 35 8.44 3.19 -20.76
N ARG A 36 7.45 3.50 -19.91
CA ARG A 36 7.62 4.39 -18.75
C ARG A 36 6.92 3.84 -17.50
N PRO A 37 7.35 2.70 -16.98
CA PRO A 37 6.78 2.15 -15.74
C PRO A 37 7.18 2.98 -14.52
N VAL A 38 6.34 2.95 -13.49
CA VAL A 38 6.58 3.56 -12.18
C VAL A 38 6.07 2.63 -11.07
N MET A 39 6.70 2.62 -9.91
CA MET A 39 6.17 1.87 -8.77
C MET A 39 5.62 2.79 -7.71
N LEU A 40 4.33 2.62 -7.35
CA LEU A 40 3.71 3.37 -6.28
C LEU A 40 4.28 2.95 -4.92
N TYR A 41 4.85 3.91 -4.22
CA TYR A 41 5.47 3.68 -2.92
C TYR A 41 4.68 4.35 -1.80
N SER A 42 3.78 3.58 -1.19
CA SER A 42 2.92 4.04 -0.10
C SER A 42 3.59 4.00 1.27
N ILE A 43 4.82 3.49 1.37
CA ILE A 43 5.61 3.26 2.58
C ILE A 43 5.01 2.12 3.46
N GLY A 44 3.98 1.44 2.98
CA GLY A 44 3.37 0.30 3.68
C GLY A 44 4.14 -1.01 3.46
N LYS A 45 3.79 -2.06 4.23
CA LYS A 45 4.41 -3.39 4.14
C LYS A 45 4.37 -3.98 2.74
N ASP A 46 3.25 -3.81 2.04
CA ASP A 46 3.07 -4.34 0.67
C ASP A 46 4.01 -3.62 -0.32
N SER A 47 4.12 -2.29 -0.23
CA SER A 47 5.05 -1.55 -1.08
C SER A 47 6.52 -1.80 -0.71
N ALA A 48 6.86 -2.06 0.55
CA ALA A 48 8.20 -2.48 0.96
C ALA A 48 8.55 -3.86 0.36
N THR A 49 7.61 -4.80 0.41
CA THR A 49 7.75 -6.13 -0.25
C THR A 49 7.94 -5.98 -1.76
N MET A 50 7.17 -5.10 -2.43
CA MET A 50 7.35 -4.84 -3.86
C MET A 50 8.73 -4.26 -4.20
N VAL A 51 9.24 -3.32 -3.40
CA VAL A 51 10.61 -2.78 -3.60
C VAL A 51 11.65 -3.90 -3.51
N HIS A 52 11.53 -4.76 -2.50
CA HIS A 52 12.45 -5.89 -2.33
C HIS A 52 12.40 -6.86 -3.53
N LEU A 53 11.20 -7.25 -3.96
CA LEU A 53 10.99 -8.12 -5.13
C LEU A 53 11.50 -7.50 -6.43
N ALA A 54 11.26 -6.21 -6.64
CA ALA A 54 11.75 -5.49 -7.81
C ALA A 54 13.29 -5.44 -7.82
N ARG A 55 13.94 -5.19 -6.68
CA ARG A 55 15.41 -5.26 -6.59
C ARG A 55 15.92 -6.66 -6.93
N LYS A 56 15.29 -7.73 -6.45
CA LYS A 56 15.63 -9.12 -6.84
C LYS A 56 15.41 -9.34 -8.34
N ALA A 57 14.32 -8.79 -8.92
CA ALA A 57 14.00 -8.97 -10.34
C ALA A 57 15.08 -8.40 -11.26
N PHE A 58 15.73 -7.31 -10.88
CA PHE A 58 16.69 -6.60 -11.73
C PHE A 58 18.14 -6.68 -11.24
N ALA A 59 18.40 -7.39 -10.14
CA ALA A 59 19.77 -7.60 -9.65
C ALA A 59 20.66 -8.24 -10.74
N PRO A 60 21.95 -7.82 -10.87
CA PRO A 60 22.66 -6.85 -10.01
C PRO A 60 22.48 -5.37 -10.42
N GLY A 61 21.68 -5.09 -11.44
CA GLY A 61 21.43 -3.72 -11.93
C GLY A 61 20.53 -2.91 -10.99
N PRO A 62 20.48 -1.59 -11.19
CA PRO A 62 19.54 -0.70 -10.47
C PRO A 62 18.09 -0.96 -10.92
N LEU A 63 17.13 -0.40 -10.18
CA LEU A 63 15.72 -0.40 -10.60
C LEU A 63 15.57 0.39 -11.92
N PRO A 64 14.93 -0.20 -12.95
CA PRO A 64 14.74 0.47 -14.25
C PRO A 64 13.57 1.47 -14.27
N PHE A 65 12.99 1.78 -13.11
CA PHE A 65 11.87 2.70 -12.95
C PHE A 65 11.94 3.41 -11.60
N PRO A 66 11.36 4.61 -11.48
CA PRO A 66 11.32 5.33 -10.22
C PRO A 66 10.21 4.81 -9.29
N LEU A 67 10.38 5.11 -8.00
CA LEU A 67 9.31 5.04 -7.01
C LEU A 67 8.51 6.35 -7.04
N LEU A 68 7.19 6.28 -6.94
CA LEU A 68 6.31 7.44 -6.82
C LEU A 68 5.58 7.42 -5.48
N HIS A 69 5.86 8.42 -4.66
CA HIS A 69 5.10 8.69 -3.45
C HIS A 69 4.13 9.85 -3.67
N VAL A 70 2.82 9.57 -3.62
CA VAL A 70 1.79 10.61 -3.59
C VAL A 70 1.64 11.08 -2.15
N ASP A 71 2.22 12.24 -1.86
CA ASP A 71 2.23 12.83 -0.53
C ASP A 71 0.92 13.60 -0.28
N THR A 72 0.15 13.08 0.68
CA THR A 72 -1.15 13.66 1.07
C THR A 72 -1.03 14.72 2.17
N THR A 73 0.19 15.10 2.56
CA THR A 73 0.53 15.94 3.73
C THR A 73 0.05 15.39 5.08
N PHE A 74 -0.88 14.45 5.05
CA PHE A 74 -1.43 13.76 6.22
C PHE A 74 -0.89 12.32 6.29
N LYS A 75 0.42 12.20 6.57
CA LYS A 75 1.13 10.95 6.90
C LYS A 75 1.68 11.01 8.31
N PHE A 76 1.90 9.86 8.93
CA PHE A 76 2.64 9.80 10.20
C PHE A 76 4.08 10.25 9.97
N ARG A 77 4.65 10.99 10.93
CA ARG A 77 6.04 11.47 10.86
C ARG A 77 7.04 10.34 10.70
N GLU A 78 6.83 9.22 11.42
CA GLU A 78 7.69 8.04 11.29
C GLU A 78 7.68 7.45 9.86
N MET A 79 6.56 7.52 9.14
CA MET A 79 6.51 7.06 7.74
C MET A 79 7.40 7.91 6.84
N ILE A 80 7.31 9.23 6.99
CA ILE A 80 8.12 10.16 6.16
C ILE A 80 9.61 9.98 6.46
N ALA A 81 9.98 9.92 7.75
CA ALA A 81 11.37 9.70 8.16
C ALA A 81 11.91 8.37 7.61
N PHE A 82 11.13 7.30 7.74
CA PHE A 82 11.51 5.99 7.19
C PHE A 82 11.69 6.04 5.67
N ARG A 83 10.74 6.64 4.93
CA ARG A 83 10.81 6.80 3.47
C ARG A 83 12.11 7.45 3.05
N ASP A 84 12.41 8.61 3.64
CA ASP A 84 13.56 9.44 3.24
C ASP A 84 14.87 8.71 3.58
N THR A 85 14.99 8.14 4.77
CA THR A 85 16.17 7.39 5.20
C THR A 85 16.36 6.13 4.35
N PHE A 86 15.30 5.34 4.14
CA PHE A 86 15.38 4.09 3.39
C PHE A 86 15.73 4.33 1.92
N CYS A 87 15.02 5.26 1.25
CA CYS A 87 15.29 5.54 -0.16
C CYS A 87 16.71 6.11 -0.38
N ALA A 88 17.21 6.96 0.54
CA ALA A 88 18.57 7.47 0.47
C ALA A 88 19.62 6.36 0.68
N ALA A 89 19.45 5.51 1.70
CA ALA A 89 20.38 4.42 2.01
C ALA A 89 20.47 3.39 0.87
N GLU A 90 19.34 3.08 0.25
CA GLU A 90 19.25 2.09 -0.83
C GLU A 90 19.39 2.71 -2.24
N GLN A 91 19.68 4.02 -2.32
CA GLN A 91 19.85 4.77 -3.57
C GLN A 91 18.67 4.60 -4.54
N LEU A 92 17.44 4.58 -4.01
CA LEU A 92 16.23 4.39 -4.80
C LEU A 92 15.78 5.70 -5.44
N PRO A 93 15.47 5.72 -6.74
CA PRO A 93 14.98 6.93 -7.42
C PRO A 93 13.55 7.23 -6.96
N LEU A 94 13.38 8.20 -6.05
CA LEU A 94 12.10 8.56 -5.45
C LEU A 94 11.56 9.87 -6.04
N LEU A 95 10.35 9.82 -6.59
CA LEU A 95 9.56 10.97 -6.97
C LEU A 95 8.49 11.22 -5.89
N ILE A 96 8.37 12.45 -5.43
CA ILE A 96 7.35 12.87 -4.48
C ILE A 96 6.40 13.83 -5.19
N HIS A 97 5.12 13.47 -5.28
CA HIS A 97 4.10 14.33 -5.88
C HIS A 97 3.11 14.79 -4.80
N ARG A 98 2.84 16.10 -4.77
CA ARG A 98 1.76 16.73 -4.00
C ARG A 98 0.80 17.37 -4.95
N ASN A 99 -0.49 17.18 -4.74
CA ASN A 99 -1.50 17.89 -5.52
C ASN A 99 -1.45 19.40 -5.20
N PRO A 100 -1.02 20.28 -6.12
CA PRO A 100 -0.86 21.69 -5.84
C PRO A 100 -2.19 22.40 -5.57
N GLU A 101 -3.28 21.92 -6.16
CA GLU A 101 -4.63 22.47 -5.96
C GLU A 101 -5.13 22.14 -4.55
N ALA A 102 -4.86 20.91 -4.06
CA ALA A 102 -5.17 20.51 -2.69
C ALA A 102 -4.38 21.32 -1.66
N VAL A 103 -3.11 21.64 -1.95
CA VAL A 103 -2.29 22.49 -1.10
C VAL A 103 -2.88 23.90 -1.02
N SER A 104 -3.17 24.52 -2.16
CA SER A 104 -3.69 25.90 -2.20
C SER A 104 -5.07 26.03 -1.59
N ALA A 105 -5.91 25.00 -1.69
CA ALA A 105 -7.24 24.96 -1.10
C ALA A 105 -7.25 24.50 0.37
N GLY A 106 -6.10 24.16 0.95
CA GLY A 106 -5.99 23.70 2.35
C GLY A 106 -6.80 22.45 2.67
N ILE A 107 -6.95 21.54 1.68
CA ILE A 107 -7.78 20.34 1.85
C ILE A 107 -7.21 19.44 2.95
N ASN A 108 -7.99 19.25 4.01
CA ASN A 108 -7.65 18.40 5.15
C ASN A 108 -8.81 17.46 5.51
N PRO A 109 -8.55 16.38 6.27
CA PRO A 109 -9.57 15.37 6.56
C PRO A 109 -10.60 15.82 7.61
N PHE A 110 -10.33 16.87 8.38
CA PHE A 110 -11.20 17.34 9.45
C PHE A 110 -12.32 18.23 8.93
N ASP A 111 -11.98 19.23 8.09
CA ASP A 111 -12.93 20.19 7.57
C ASP A 111 -13.65 19.69 6.31
N HIS A 112 -12.99 18.84 5.52
CA HIS A 112 -13.50 18.39 4.21
C HIS A 112 -13.96 16.93 4.20
N GLY A 113 -13.73 16.21 5.30
CA GLY A 113 -14.05 14.79 5.44
C GLY A 113 -13.08 13.84 4.72
N SER A 114 -13.14 12.56 5.12
CA SER A 114 -12.24 11.52 4.63
C SER A 114 -12.39 11.25 3.13
N GLN A 115 -13.59 11.32 2.59
CA GLN A 115 -13.88 11.08 1.17
C GLN A 115 -13.24 12.13 0.28
N THR A 116 -13.51 13.42 0.55
CA THR A 116 -12.94 14.54 -0.21
C THR A 116 -11.42 14.53 -0.11
N HIS A 117 -10.88 14.38 1.10
CA HIS A 117 -9.44 14.27 1.32
C HIS A 117 -8.82 13.14 0.49
N THR A 118 -9.43 11.94 0.49
CA THR A 118 -8.91 10.80 -0.28
C THR A 118 -9.01 11.05 -1.78
N ARG A 119 -10.14 11.57 -2.27
CA ARG A 119 -10.32 11.84 -3.69
C ARG A 119 -9.29 12.85 -4.20
N VAL A 120 -9.18 13.98 -3.55
CA VAL A 120 -8.33 15.09 -4.04
C VAL A 120 -6.85 14.75 -3.89
N TRP A 121 -6.42 14.26 -2.72
CA TRP A 121 -5.02 13.98 -2.48
C TRP A 121 -4.50 12.70 -3.14
N LYS A 122 -5.29 11.61 -3.08
CA LYS A 122 -4.81 10.32 -3.58
C LYS A 122 -5.19 10.08 -5.03
N THR A 123 -6.49 10.21 -5.38
CA THR A 123 -6.95 9.89 -6.73
C THR A 123 -6.48 10.94 -7.72
N GLU A 124 -6.85 12.21 -7.50
CA GLU A 124 -6.47 13.30 -8.40
C GLU A 124 -4.94 13.51 -8.39
N GLY A 125 -4.30 13.49 -7.21
CA GLY A 125 -2.84 13.61 -7.11
C GLY A 125 -2.09 12.48 -7.84
N LEU A 126 -2.60 11.24 -7.78
CA LEU A 126 -2.03 10.15 -8.56
C LEU A 126 -2.19 10.38 -10.06
N LEU A 127 -3.39 10.75 -10.52
CA LEU A 127 -3.65 11.00 -11.93
C LEU A 127 -2.79 12.15 -12.48
N GLN A 128 -2.63 13.22 -11.71
CA GLN A 128 -1.73 14.34 -12.03
C GLN A 128 -0.29 13.85 -12.21
N ALA A 129 0.24 13.06 -11.27
CA ALA A 129 1.60 12.55 -11.33
C ALA A 129 1.81 11.63 -12.56
N LEU A 130 0.87 10.72 -12.81
CA LEU A 130 0.95 9.81 -13.96
C LEU A 130 0.96 10.57 -15.29
N HIS A 131 0.11 11.58 -15.41
CA HIS A 131 0.03 12.42 -16.59
C HIS A 131 1.28 13.28 -16.77
N LEU A 132 1.72 13.97 -15.70
CA LEU A 132 2.89 14.85 -15.72
C LEU A 132 4.16 14.12 -16.19
N HIS A 133 4.36 12.91 -15.70
CA HIS A 133 5.53 12.10 -16.03
C HIS A 133 5.29 11.14 -17.20
N ARG A 134 4.07 11.11 -17.77
CA ARG A 134 3.67 10.24 -18.88
C ARG A 134 3.92 8.76 -18.59
N PHE A 135 3.63 8.32 -17.36
CA PHE A 135 3.74 6.91 -17.01
C PHE A 135 2.65 6.09 -17.69
N ASP A 136 3.04 5.02 -18.35
CA ASP A 136 2.15 4.09 -19.06
C ASP A 136 1.81 2.85 -18.22
N ALA A 137 2.65 2.49 -17.26
CA ALA A 137 2.40 1.43 -16.31
C ALA A 137 2.70 1.86 -14.86
N ALA A 138 1.84 1.45 -13.92
CA ALA A 138 2.06 1.72 -12.50
C ALA A 138 1.86 0.46 -11.66
N PHE A 139 2.95 0.01 -11.00
CA PHE A 139 2.91 -1.08 -10.05
C PHE A 139 2.22 -0.68 -8.75
N GLY A 140 1.34 -1.54 -8.24
CA GLY A 140 0.63 -1.36 -6.98
C GLY A 140 0.58 -2.61 -6.13
N GLY A 141 0.57 -2.43 -4.81
CA GLY A 141 0.59 -3.50 -3.82
C GLY A 141 -0.78 -4.10 -3.50
N ALA A 142 -1.78 -3.95 -4.37
CA ALA A 142 -3.10 -4.51 -4.11
C ALA A 142 -3.12 -6.04 -4.20
N ARG A 143 -3.82 -6.67 -3.26
CA ARG A 143 -3.99 -8.12 -3.16
C ARG A 143 -5.47 -8.50 -3.30
N ARG A 144 -5.75 -9.62 -3.96
CA ARG A 144 -7.13 -10.09 -4.20
C ARG A 144 -7.91 -10.36 -2.91
N GLU A 145 -7.24 -10.77 -1.85
CA GLU A 145 -7.90 -11.10 -0.58
C GLU A 145 -8.38 -9.85 0.20
N GLU A 146 -7.82 -8.66 -0.08
CA GLU A 146 -8.12 -7.47 0.72
C GLU A 146 -9.61 -7.10 0.72
N GLU A 147 -10.24 -7.21 -0.46
CA GLU A 147 -11.67 -6.92 -0.64
C GLU A 147 -12.22 -7.45 -1.96
N LYS A 148 -13.56 -7.53 -2.06
CA LYS A 148 -14.27 -8.07 -3.23
C LYS A 148 -13.96 -7.35 -4.53
N SER A 149 -13.77 -6.04 -4.52
CA SER A 149 -13.48 -5.28 -5.73
C SER A 149 -12.08 -5.59 -6.27
N ARG A 150 -11.12 -5.84 -5.36
CA ARG A 150 -9.77 -6.25 -5.74
C ARG A 150 -9.69 -7.68 -6.27
N ALA A 151 -10.55 -8.57 -5.77
CA ALA A 151 -10.66 -9.94 -6.29
C ALA A 151 -11.09 -9.99 -7.78
N LYS A 152 -11.78 -8.96 -8.27
CA LYS A 152 -12.20 -8.87 -9.67
C LYS A 152 -11.12 -8.28 -10.59
N GLU A 153 -10.07 -7.70 -10.05
CA GLU A 153 -9.03 -7.04 -10.82
C GLU A 153 -8.04 -8.04 -11.40
N ARG A 154 -7.53 -7.75 -12.60
CA ARG A 154 -6.47 -8.53 -13.23
C ARG A 154 -5.11 -8.13 -12.68
N ILE A 155 -4.10 -8.98 -12.84
CA ILE A 155 -2.70 -8.65 -12.51
C ILE A 155 -2.25 -7.48 -13.40
N PHE A 156 -2.56 -7.53 -14.70
CA PHE A 156 -2.36 -6.44 -15.65
C PHE A 156 -3.71 -5.77 -15.93
N SER A 157 -4.07 -4.81 -15.13
CA SER A 157 -5.38 -4.16 -15.17
C SER A 157 -5.37 -2.93 -16.05
N LEU A 158 -6.03 -3.03 -17.21
CA LEU A 158 -6.12 -1.96 -18.19
C LEU A 158 -6.95 -0.78 -17.68
N ARG A 159 -6.48 0.42 -17.95
CA ARG A 159 -7.20 1.69 -17.79
C ARG A 159 -7.43 2.34 -19.14
N SER A 160 -8.63 2.87 -19.35
CA SER A 160 -8.96 3.67 -20.54
C SER A 160 -8.11 4.96 -20.60
N ALA A 161 -8.22 5.69 -21.71
CA ALA A 161 -7.61 7.01 -21.83
C ALA A 161 -8.05 7.99 -20.71
N ASP A 162 -9.28 7.83 -20.20
CA ASP A 162 -9.80 8.59 -19.04
C ASP A 162 -9.36 7.99 -17.70
N GLN A 163 -8.41 7.06 -17.70
CA GLN A 163 -7.90 6.35 -16.52
C GLN A 163 -8.95 5.51 -15.77
N ALA A 164 -10.10 5.24 -16.38
CA ALA A 164 -11.17 4.46 -15.79
C ALA A 164 -10.97 2.95 -15.98
N TRP A 165 -11.41 2.18 -14.97
CA TRP A 165 -11.46 0.73 -15.03
C TRP A 165 -12.82 0.24 -15.50
N ASP A 166 -12.84 -0.60 -16.56
CA ASP A 166 -14.04 -1.31 -17.03
C ASP A 166 -13.77 -2.82 -16.99
N PRO A 167 -14.54 -3.61 -16.20
CA PRO A 167 -14.34 -5.06 -16.10
C PRO A 167 -14.53 -5.79 -17.45
N ARG A 168 -15.34 -5.25 -18.37
CA ARG A 168 -15.61 -5.84 -19.69
C ARG A 168 -14.45 -5.68 -20.67
N ARG A 169 -13.55 -4.74 -20.40
CA ARG A 169 -12.37 -4.46 -21.23
C ARG A 169 -11.11 -5.14 -20.71
N GLN A 170 -11.19 -5.84 -19.57
CA GLN A 170 -10.06 -6.55 -19.03
C GLN A 170 -9.73 -7.80 -19.86
N ARG A 171 -8.46 -8.09 -19.99
CA ARG A 171 -7.95 -9.18 -20.82
C ARG A 171 -7.81 -10.46 -19.96
N PRO A 172 -8.04 -11.64 -20.55
CA PRO A 172 -7.81 -12.90 -19.84
C PRO A 172 -6.30 -13.11 -19.57
N GLU A 173 -5.98 -13.74 -18.44
CA GLU A 173 -4.61 -14.03 -18.01
C GLU A 173 -4.42 -15.55 -17.84
N LEU A 174 -4.81 -16.32 -18.89
CA LEU A 174 -4.67 -17.77 -18.88
C LEU A 174 -3.20 -18.16 -18.95
N TRP A 175 -2.80 -19.14 -18.17
CA TRP A 175 -1.43 -19.68 -18.12
C TRP A 175 -0.33 -18.64 -17.86
N ASN A 176 -0.66 -17.58 -17.12
CA ASN A 176 0.27 -16.45 -16.86
C ASN A 176 0.78 -15.78 -18.14
N LEU A 177 -0.02 -15.82 -19.21
CA LEU A 177 0.25 -15.04 -20.41
C LEU A 177 -0.46 -13.70 -20.30
N TYR A 178 0.29 -12.63 -20.42
CA TYR A 178 -0.20 -11.27 -20.25
C TYR A 178 -0.26 -10.52 -21.56
N ASN A 179 -1.38 -9.88 -21.85
CA ASN A 179 -1.50 -8.96 -22.99
C ASN A 179 -1.29 -7.53 -22.49
N THR A 180 -0.10 -7.02 -22.67
CA THR A 180 0.36 -5.71 -22.20
C THR A 180 0.20 -4.59 -23.22
N HIS A 181 -0.34 -4.89 -24.41
CA HIS A 181 -0.53 -3.87 -25.48
C HIS A 181 -1.41 -2.71 -24.97
N LEU A 182 -0.95 -1.47 -25.18
CA LEU A 182 -1.68 -0.25 -24.84
C LEU A 182 -2.08 0.50 -26.11
N GLY A 183 -3.34 0.91 -26.18
CA GLY A 183 -3.82 1.86 -27.17
C GLY A 183 -3.47 3.31 -26.77
N PRO A 184 -3.72 4.28 -27.67
CA PRO A 184 -3.45 5.69 -27.38
C PRO A 184 -4.14 6.17 -26.10
N GLY A 185 -3.35 6.71 -25.15
CA GLY A 185 -3.82 7.24 -23.88
C GLY A 185 -4.19 6.18 -22.82
N GLU A 186 -4.21 4.89 -23.17
CA GLU A 186 -4.43 3.82 -22.20
C GLU A 186 -3.21 3.65 -21.30
N THR A 187 -3.44 3.17 -20.06
CA THR A 187 -2.39 2.85 -19.11
C THR A 187 -2.66 1.50 -18.42
N MET A 188 -1.66 0.95 -17.79
CA MET A 188 -1.75 -0.31 -17.07
C MET A 188 -1.54 -0.09 -15.56
N ARG A 189 -2.40 -0.69 -14.73
CA ARG A 189 -2.09 -0.92 -13.31
C ARG A 189 -1.64 -2.35 -13.16
N VAL A 190 -0.48 -2.55 -12.56
CA VAL A 190 0.14 -3.87 -12.45
C VAL A 190 0.23 -4.26 -10.98
N PHE A 191 -0.23 -5.47 -10.64
CA PHE A 191 -0.34 -5.94 -9.27
C PHE A 191 0.50 -7.20 -9.02
N PRO A 192 1.82 -7.07 -8.77
CA PRO A 192 2.71 -8.22 -8.57
C PRO A 192 2.36 -9.06 -7.34
N LEU A 193 1.67 -8.47 -6.36
CA LEU A 193 1.24 -9.12 -5.14
C LEU A 193 -0.21 -9.65 -5.19
N SER A 194 -0.84 -9.67 -6.36
CA SER A 194 -2.27 -10.00 -6.52
C SER A 194 -2.67 -11.32 -5.85
N ASN A 195 -1.83 -12.34 -5.93
CA ASN A 195 -2.08 -13.69 -5.40
C ASN A 195 -1.55 -13.92 -3.98
N TRP A 196 -0.93 -12.91 -3.37
CA TRP A 196 -0.40 -12.98 -2.00
C TRP A 196 -1.49 -12.73 -0.97
N THR A 197 -1.38 -13.39 0.19
CA THR A 197 -2.17 -13.07 1.38
C THR A 197 -1.40 -12.15 2.33
N GLU A 198 -2.11 -11.55 3.32
CA GLU A 198 -1.45 -10.77 4.38
C GLU A 198 -0.42 -11.63 5.13
N LEU A 199 -0.77 -12.90 5.36
CA LEU A 199 0.15 -13.85 5.99
C LEU A 199 1.39 -14.09 5.13
N ASP A 200 1.24 -14.25 3.81
CA ASP A 200 2.39 -14.43 2.91
C ASP A 200 3.31 -13.21 2.90
N ILE A 201 2.76 -12.00 2.93
CA ILE A 201 3.53 -10.76 3.05
C ILE A 201 4.35 -10.74 4.33
N TRP A 202 3.76 -11.03 5.49
CA TRP A 202 4.47 -11.02 6.75
C TRP A 202 5.47 -12.16 6.89
N LEU A 203 5.16 -13.36 6.39
CA LEU A 203 6.11 -14.47 6.32
C LEU A 203 7.30 -14.13 5.45
N TYR A 204 7.07 -13.49 4.31
CA TYR A 204 8.12 -13.08 3.39
C TYR A 204 8.98 -11.95 3.97
N ILE A 205 8.36 -10.94 4.62
CA ILE A 205 9.07 -9.89 5.38
C ILE A 205 9.96 -10.51 6.46
N HIS A 206 9.44 -11.50 7.20
CA HIS A 206 10.20 -12.20 8.23
C HIS A 206 11.36 -13.01 7.64
N LEU A 207 11.13 -13.77 6.58
CA LEU A 207 12.12 -14.61 5.92
C LEU A 207 13.26 -13.78 5.31
N GLU A 208 12.92 -12.75 4.56
CA GLU A 208 13.86 -11.90 3.82
C GLU A 208 14.38 -10.70 4.63
N GLN A 209 13.95 -10.58 5.90
CA GLN A 209 14.32 -9.47 6.79
C GLN A 209 14.09 -8.09 6.16
N ILE A 210 12.96 -7.92 5.49
CA ILE A 210 12.62 -6.69 4.77
C ILE A 210 12.38 -5.56 5.78
N PRO A 211 13.06 -4.40 5.65
CA PRO A 211 12.80 -3.25 6.49
C PRO A 211 11.38 -2.69 6.30
N VAL A 212 10.69 -2.46 7.39
CA VAL A 212 9.35 -1.85 7.41
C VAL A 212 9.27 -0.74 8.44
N VAL A 213 8.29 0.14 8.28
CA VAL A 213 8.08 1.27 9.21
C VAL A 213 7.88 0.78 10.64
N PRO A 214 8.52 1.41 11.65
CA PRO A 214 8.39 1.01 13.06
C PRO A 214 6.95 1.01 13.60
N LEU A 215 6.04 1.74 12.95
CA LEU A 215 4.61 1.75 13.30
C LEU A 215 3.93 0.38 13.21
N TYR A 216 4.50 -0.57 12.50
CA TYR A 216 3.99 -1.94 12.45
C TYR A 216 4.26 -2.74 13.72
N PHE A 217 5.22 -2.31 14.53
CA PHE A 217 5.59 -2.95 15.79
C PHE A 217 4.95 -2.24 16.97
N ALA A 218 4.58 -3.00 18.00
CA ALA A 218 4.01 -2.47 19.21
C ALA A 218 5.02 -1.58 19.94
N ALA A 219 4.53 -0.43 20.38
CA ALA A 219 5.27 0.51 21.22
C ALA A 219 4.30 1.36 22.04
N PRO A 220 4.73 1.91 23.18
CA PRO A 220 3.96 2.92 23.91
C PRO A 220 3.78 4.16 23.02
N ARG A 221 2.53 4.47 22.65
CA ARG A 221 2.20 5.62 21.80
C ARG A 221 1.06 6.43 22.43
N PRO A 222 1.09 7.77 22.30
CA PRO A 222 -0.03 8.58 22.74
C PRO A 222 -1.23 8.36 21.81
N VAL A 223 -2.35 7.93 22.36
CA VAL A 223 -3.59 7.68 21.61
C VAL A 223 -4.79 8.31 22.27
N VAL A 224 -5.76 8.72 21.47
CA VAL A 224 -7.11 9.08 21.90
C VAL A 224 -8.10 8.06 21.35
N GLU A 225 -9.19 7.82 22.07
CA GLU A 225 -10.23 6.88 21.65
C GLU A 225 -11.44 7.65 21.10
N ARG A 226 -11.76 7.44 19.83
CA ARG A 226 -12.90 8.08 19.15
C ARG A 226 -13.70 7.04 18.37
N GLY A 227 -14.98 6.90 18.67
CA GLY A 227 -15.86 5.94 17.99
C GLY A 227 -15.35 4.48 18.06
N GLY A 228 -14.68 4.08 19.14
CA GLY A 228 -14.10 2.75 19.31
C GLY A 228 -12.78 2.52 18.58
N ALA A 229 -12.24 3.53 17.90
CA ALA A 229 -10.94 3.47 17.24
C ALA A 229 -9.87 4.19 18.07
N LEU A 230 -8.67 3.61 18.17
CA LEU A 230 -7.50 4.24 18.76
C LEU A 230 -6.78 5.08 17.71
N ILE A 231 -6.80 6.39 17.87
CA ILE A 231 -6.16 7.35 16.97
C ILE A 231 -4.89 7.85 17.66
N MET A 232 -3.74 7.63 17.01
CA MET A 232 -2.46 8.11 17.54
C MET A 232 -2.40 9.64 17.44
N ALA A 233 -2.03 10.30 18.53
CA ALA A 233 -1.72 11.73 18.55
C ALA A 233 -0.26 11.93 18.14
N ASP A 234 0.01 11.91 16.82
CA ASP A 234 1.35 12.00 16.25
C ASP A 234 1.95 13.41 16.35
N ASP A 235 1.10 14.42 16.15
CA ASP A 235 1.46 15.85 16.21
C ASP A 235 0.21 16.75 16.29
N ASP A 236 0.44 18.08 16.20
CA ASP A 236 -0.59 19.13 16.34
C ASP A 236 -1.65 19.14 15.23
N ARG A 237 -1.51 18.31 14.18
CA ARG A 237 -2.55 18.17 13.15
C ARG A 237 -3.81 17.47 13.64
N LEU A 238 -3.77 16.76 14.79
CA LEU A 238 -4.96 16.18 15.40
C LEU A 238 -5.63 17.20 16.33
N PRO A 239 -6.77 17.79 15.97
CA PRO A 239 -7.49 18.64 16.89
C PRO A 239 -8.08 17.81 18.03
N LEU A 240 -7.66 18.12 19.25
CA LEU A 240 -8.19 17.48 20.46
C LEU A 240 -9.48 18.17 20.89
N ALA A 241 -10.48 17.41 21.32
CA ALA A 241 -11.69 17.95 21.90
C ALA A 241 -11.41 18.60 23.27
N PRO A 242 -12.23 19.55 23.75
CA PRO A 242 -12.09 20.12 25.08
C PRO A 242 -12.06 19.03 26.16
N GLY A 243 -10.97 18.97 26.94
CA GLY A 243 -10.75 17.98 27.97
C GLY A 243 -10.24 16.61 27.49
N GLU A 244 -10.10 16.37 26.20
CA GLU A 244 -9.51 15.16 25.64
C GLU A 244 -7.98 15.19 25.84
N GLN A 245 -7.44 14.14 26.44
CA GLN A 245 -5.99 13.99 26.65
C GLN A 245 -5.52 12.66 26.09
N PRO A 246 -4.44 12.65 25.28
CA PRO A 246 -3.83 11.41 24.82
C PRO A 246 -3.30 10.58 25.99
N THR A 247 -3.56 9.28 25.95
CA THR A 247 -3.03 8.31 26.92
C THR A 247 -2.00 7.41 26.24
N LEU A 248 -0.92 7.07 26.95
CA LEU A 248 0.07 6.13 26.47
C LEU A 248 -0.50 4.71 26.53
N ARG A 249 -0.56 4.04 25.37
CA ARG A 249 -0.96 2.63 25.28
C ARG A 249 0.03 1.88 24.38
N SER A 250 0.28 0.60 24.67
CA SER A 250 1.01 -0.29 23.78
C SER A 250 0.14 -0.60 22.57
N VAL A 251 0.52 -0.05 21.41
CA VAL A 251 -0.25 -0.17 20.17
C VAL A 251 0.65 -0.32 18.95
N ARG A 252 0.13 -0.97 17.89
CA ARG A 252 0.72 -1.01 16.57
C ARG A 252 -0.30 -0.73 15.49
N PHE A 253 0.15 -0.60 14.25
CA PHE A 253 -0.73 -0.49 13.10
C PHE A 253 -0.69 -1.78 12.28
N ARG A 254 -1.84 -2.28 11.84
CA ARG A 254 -1.91 -3.41 10.88
C ARG A 254 -1.78 -2.94 9.44
N THR A 255 -2.29 -1.74 9.15
CA THR A 255 -2.14 -1.07 7.86
C THR A 255 -1.75 0.38 8.09
N LEU A 256 -1.02 0.97 7.15
CA LEU A 256 -0.65 2.37 7.18
C LEU A 256 -1.36 3.13 6.06
N GLY A 257 -2.11 4.13 6.44
CA GLY A 257 -2.86 5.02 5.55
C GLY A 257 -2.52 6.49 5.76
N CYS A 258 -3.52 7.36 5.64
CA CYS A 258 -3.39 8.75 6.03
C CYS A 258 -3.62 8.91 7.53
N TYR A 259 -2.86 9.80 8.14
CA TYR A 259 -3.07 10.30 9.48
C TYR A 259 -4.20 11.36 9.46
N PRO A 260 -5.14 11.38 10.39
CA PRO A 260 -5.40 10.39 11.44
C PRO A 260 -6.45 9.34 11.02
N LEU A 261 -6.68 9.11 9.74
CA LEU A 261 -7.72 8.22 9.19
C LEU A 261 -7.40 6.73 9.34
N THR A 262 -6.31 6.39 10.01
CA THR A 262 -5.90 5.02 10.28
C THR A 262 -5.80 4.79 11.78
N GLY A 263 -6.63 3.90 12.30
CA GLY A 263 -6.63 3.52 13.70
C GLY A 263 -5.51 2.52 14.02
N ALA A 264 -4.98 2.63 15.25
CA ALA A 264 -4.08 1.66 15.84
C ALA A 264 -4.86 0.50 16.50
N VAL A 265 -4.18 -0.59 16.80
CA VAL A 265 -4.70 -1.72 17.57
C VAL A 265 -3.85 -1.95 18.81
N PRO A 266 -4.43 -2.33 19.96
CA PRO A 266 -3.68 -2.79 21.11
C PRO A 266 -2.84 -4.01 20.72
N SER A 267 -1.57 -4.03 21.11
CA SER A 267 -0.67 -5.14 20.77
C SER A 267 0.59 -5.08 21.64
N GLU A 268 1.21 -6.25 21.82
CA GLU A 268 2.52 -6.42 22.44
C GLU A 268 3.56 -6.97 21.43
N ALA A 269 3.20 -7.07 20.16
CA ALA A 269 4.05 -7.63 19.12
C ALA A 269 5.14 -6.63 18.70
N THR A 270 6.33 -6.79 19.21
CA THR A 270 7.51 -5.95 18.95
C THR A 270 8.43 -6.53 17.86
N THR A 271 8.12 -7.71 17.33
CA THR A 271 8.91 -8.41 16.29
C THR A 271 8.02 -8.95 15.20
N THR A 272 8.59 -9.24 14.03
CA THR A 272 7.85 -9.89 12.93
C THR A 272 7.31 -11.27 13.31
N ALA A 273 8.03 -12.02 14.13
CA ALA A 273 7.56 -13.31 14.65
C ALA A 273 6.31 -13.14 15.53
N ALA A 274 6.30 -12.17 16.44
CA ALA A 274 5.15 -11.89 17.30
C ALA A 274 3.94 -11.38 16.49
N ILE A 275 4.16 -10.58 15.44
CA ILE A 275 3.10 -10.18 14.51
C ILE A 275 2.47 -11.39 13.82
N LEU A 276 3.28 -12.35 13.36
CA LEU A 276 2.80 -13.58 12.73
C LEU A 276 1.95 -14.43 13.69
N GLU A 277 2.35 -14.51 14.96
CA GLU A 277 1.57 -15.20 16.00
C GLU A 277 0.21 -14.52 16.23
N GLU A 278 0.18 -13.19 16.42
CA GLU A 278 -1.07 -12.44 16.52
C GLU A 278 -1.99 -12.63 15.31
N MET A 279 -1.43 -12.71 14.10
CA MET A 279 -2.22 -12.89 12.89
C MET A 279 -2.91 -14.25 12.81
N LEU A 280 -2.25 -15.30 13.31
CA LEU A 280 -2.83 -16.66 13.32
C LEU A 280 -3.98 -16.77 14.32
N ASP A 281 -3.94 -15.98 15.39
CA ASP A 281 -5.01 -15.90 16.39
C ASP A 281 -6.14 -14.94 15.96
N ALA A 282 -5.85 -14.01 15.03
CA ALA A 282 -6.80 -13.00 14.59
C ALA A 282 -7.85 -13.57 13.62
N ARG A 283 -9.14 -13.35 13.94
CA ARG A 283 -10.28 -13.70 13.09
C ARG A 283 -10.76 -12.58 12.17
N THR A 284 -10.08 -11.43 12.18
CA THR A 284 -10.54 -10.20 11.53
C THR A 284 -9.59 -9.71 10.44
N SER A 285 -10.15 -9.11 9.37
CA SER A 285 -9.37 -8.53 8.27
C SER A 285 -8.49 -7.36 8.73
N GLU A 286 -7.32 -7.19 8.08
CA GLU A 286 -6.40 -6.07 8.29
C GLU A 286 -7.03 -4.69 8.08
N ARG A 287 -8.05 -4.60 7.22
CA ARG A 287 -8.69 -3.34 6.83
C ARG A 287 -9.78 -2.87 7.80
N GLN A 288 -10.18 -3.70 8.75
CA GLN A 288 -11.30 -3.41 9.65
C GLN A 288 -11.13 -2.10 10.44
N ASN A 289 -9.89 -1.66 10.67
CA ASN A 289 -9.58 -0.43 11.41
C ASN A 289 -9.33 0.80 10.53
N ARG A 290 -9.65 0.72 9.23
CA ARG A 290 -9.62 1.88 8.34
C ARG A 290 -10.96 2.59 8.38
N LEU A 291 -11.00 3.80 8.89
CA LEU A 291 -12.24 4.60 8.96
C LEU A 291 -12.88 4.82 7.59
N ILE A 292 -12.07 4.91 6.53
CA ILE A 292 -12.56 5.10 5.16
C ILE A 292 -13.25 3.87 4.56
N ASP A 293 -13.00 2.67 5.08
CA ASP A 293 -13.59 1.44 4.57
C ASP A 293 -15.00 1.19 5.17
N HIS A 294 -15.42 1.99 6.15
CA HIS A 294 -16.79 2.03 6.67
C HIS A 294 -17.77 2.83 5.80
N ASP A 295 -17.28 3.45 4.71
CA ASP A 295 -18.12 4.11 3.70
C ASP A 295 -19.08 3.11 3.03
N ALA A 296 -20.13 3.62 2.35
CA ALA A 296 -21.20 2.84 1.75
C ALA A 296 -20.70 1.64 0.91
N LYS A 297 -21.46 0.54 0.93
CA LYS A 297 -21.15 -0.69 0.16
C LYS A 297 -20.93 -0.36 -1.32
N GLY A 298 -19.79 -0.79 -1.88
CA GLY A 298 -19.43 -0.54 -3.28
C GLY A 298 -18.60 0.73 -3.53
N SER A 299 -18.30 1.52 -2.50
CA SER A 299 -17.52 2.76 -2.63
C SER A 299 -16.15 2.55 -3.31
N MET A 300 -15.49 1.43 -3.07
CA MET A 300 -14.20 1.12 -3.68
C MET A 300 -14.32 0.79 -5.19
N GLU A 301 -15.39 0.14 -5.62
CA GLU A 301 -15.62 -0.12 -7.05
C GLU A 301 -15.90 1.20 -7.81
N GLN A 302 -16.64 2.12 -7.19
CA GLN A 302 -16.85 3.45 -7.72
C GLN A 302 -15.54 4.24 -7.80
N LYS A 303 -14.73 4.24 -6.75
CA LYS A 303 -13.42 4.90 -6.71
C LYS A 303 -12.48 4.39 -7.82
N LYS A 304 -12.51 3.09 -8.14
CA LYS A 304 -11.75 2.53 -9.28
C LYS A 304 -12.22 3.07 -10.63
N ARG A 305 -13.52 3.24 -10.83
CA ARG A 305 -14.06 3.86 -12.05
C ARG A 305 -13.62 5.31 -12.19
N GLU A 306 -13.38 5.98 -11.08
CA GLU A 306 -12.87 7.36 -11.00
C GLU A 306 -11.33 7.43 -11.10
N GLY A 307 -10.65 6.30 -11.32
CA GLY A 307 -9.20 6.23 -11.45
C GLY A 307 -8.41 5.98 -10.15
N TYR A 308 -9.10 5.66 -9.05
CA TYR A 308 -8.43 5.25 -7.80
C TYR A 308 -7.76 3.88 -7.95
N PHE A 309 -6.74 3.68 -7.15
CA PHE A 309 -5.89 2.48 -7.14
C PHE A 309 -6.49 1.38 -6.27
#